data_418306b94cfa4b13bab56c8622123e1f
#
_entry.id   418306b94cfa4b13bab56c8622123e1f
#
_cell.length_a   1.000
_cell.length_b   1.000
_cell.length_c   1.000
_cell.angle_alpha   90.00
_cell.angle_beta   90.00
_cell.angle_gamma   90.00
#
_symmetry.space_group_name_H-M   'P 1'
#
loop_
_entity.id
_entity.type
_entity.pdbx_description
1 polymer ?
#
loop_
_entity_poly.entity_id
_entity_poly.type
_entity_poly.pdbx_seq_one_letter_code
_entity_poly.pdbx_strand_id
1 'polypeptide(L)'
;FAMVGSLVLSLTLVPVLAALILKPMEERDTFLVARAKRVYLPLLDWALERKRTVITGAVVLLVGALALFPFVGKEFMPQLQEGAIMFRVVGIPSTSLDESIRVANVMDAKLREKYPQVRSVLATIGRAEKGETADVNYMEVLLDLKPQDEWPKKQSFSALGQEMQEYLEVEVPTAVFGATQPIQMRVEELISGVRATLALKIYGEDLDRLEDLSARLKNVIAAVPGVADLSAEANKGKPQMVIKVDREAAARYGMNADDILSIVQAGVGGETVSTMIQGTRRFDIAVRLAEQYRDSPSAIASIPIRTAEGALVPFSQVATIELDEGYTFVRREALQRYAVLQMDVQGRDVDSFVQDANAAIAAQVEMPTGYWIEWGGAVELQQRARARLGVIVPLTNGLIFILLHT
;
A
#
# COMPACT_ATOMS: atom_id res chain seq x y z
N PHE A 1 -18.79 -8.46 -24.11
CA PHE A 1 -19.06 -9.21 -25.35
C PHE A 1 -19.61 -10.62 -25.05
N ALA A 2 -19.00 -11.44 -24.17
CA ALA A 2 -19.47 -12.78 -23.86
C ALA A 2 -20.90 -12.82 -23.31
N MET A 3 -21.28 -11.91 -22.43
CA MET A 3 -22.64 -11.84 -21.87
C MET A 3 -23.69 -11.44 -22.95
N VAL A 4 -23.35 -10.53 -23.86
CA VAL A 4 -24.24 -10.15 -24.97
C VAL A 4 -24.41 -11.32 -25.92
N GLY A 5 -23.32 -12.02 -26.29
CA GLY A 5 -23.38 -13.23 -27.09
C GLY A 5 -24.23 -14.33 -26.45
N SER A 6 -24.05 -14.56 -25.14
CA SER A 6 -24.86 -15.52 -24.37
C SER A 6 -26.36 -15.13 -24.36
N LEU A 7 -26.70 -13.85 -24.21
CA LEU A 7 -28.07 -13.36 -24.26
C LEU A 7 -28.71 -13.61 -25.63
N VAL A 8 -28.02 -13.28 -26.71
CA VAL A 8 -28.48 -13.51 -28.10
C VAL A 8 -28.72 -14.98 -28.36
N LEU A 9 -27.77 -15.86 -27.97
CA LEU A 9 -27.92 -17.31 -28.13
C LEU A 9 -29.03 -17.85 -27.26
N SER A 10 -29.21 -17.35 -26.05
CA SER A 10 -30.32 -17.77 -25.15
C SER A 10 -31.68 -17.42 -25.71
N LEU A 11 -31.81 -16.23 -26.32
CA LEU A 11 -33.11 -15.79 -26.89
C LEU A 11 -33.41 -16.35 -28.30
N THR A 12 -32.38 -16.82 -29.02
CA THR A 12 -32.54 -17.32 -30.39
C THR A 12 -32.35 -18.84 -30.48
N LEU A 13 -31.17 -19.34 -30.12
CA LEU A 13 -30.80 -20.74 -30.32
C LEU A 13 -31.56 -21.66 -29.37
N VAL A 14 -31.73 -21.26 -28.10
CA VAL A 14 -32.38 -22.12 -27.07
C VAL A 14 -33.88 -22.39 -27.43
N PRO A 15 -34.70 -21.41 -27.78
CA PRO A 15 -36.10 -21.67 -28.21
C PRO A 15 -36.17 -22.53 -29.49
N VAL A 16 -35.28 -22.32 -30.47
CA VAL A 16 -35.23 -23.12 -31.69
C VAL A 16 -34.87 -24.58 -31.39
N LEU A 17 -33.82 -24.79 -30.60
CA LEU A 17 -33.43 -26.14 -30.19
C LEU A 17 -34.51 -26.81 -29.34
N ALA A 18 -35.17 -26.08 -28.44
CA ALA A 18 -36.28 -26.59 -27.67
C ALA A 18 -37.45 -27.05 -28.56
N ALA A 19 -37.81 -26.24 -29.59
CA ALA A 19 -38.88 -26.60 -30.52
C ALA A 19 -38.52 -27.82 -31.40
N LEU A 20 -37.21 -28.04 -31.69
CA LEU A 20 -36.77 -29.18 -32.49
C LEU A 20 -36.62 -30.47 -31.68
N ILE A 21 -36.21 -30.38 -30.43
CA ILE A 21 -35.86 -31.54 -29.59
C ILE A 21 -37.03 -31.99 -28.71
N LEU A 22 -37.80 -31.03 -28.19
CA LEU A 22 -38.91 -31.34 -27.29
C LEU A 22 -40.15 -31.78 -28.08
N LYS A 23 -40.66 -32.95 -27.77
CA LYS A 23 -41.95 -33.42 -28.26
C LYS A 23 -43.07 -32.71 -27.52
N PRO A 24 -44.23 -32.46 -28.19
CA PRO A 24 -45.42 -31.98 -27.49
C PRO A 24 -45.77 -32.94 -26.34
N MET A 25 -45.67 -32.46 -25.13
CA MET A 25 -46.07 -33.21 -23.93
C MET A 25 -47.31 -32.57 -23.36
N GLU A 26 -48.21 -33.42 -22.84
CA GLU A 26 -49.31 -32.92 -22.02
C GLU A 26 -48.78 -32.15 -20.81
N GLU A 27 -49.34 -30.97 -20.56
CA GLU A 27 -49.00 -30.15 -19.39
C GLU A 27 -49.40 -30.87 -18.09
N ARG A 28 -48.51 -31.67 -17.56
CA ARG A 28 -48.68 -32.28 -16.23
C ARG A 28 -47.76 -31.58 -15.25
N ASP A 29 -48.36 -30.91 -14.29
CA ASP A 29 -47.64 -30.33 -13.19
C ASP A 29 -46.88 -31.39 -12.38
N THR A 30 -45.59 -31.29 -12.27
CA THR A 30 -44.80 -32.09 -11.32
C THR A 30 -45.29 -31.82 -9.90
N PHE A 31 -45.23 -32.80 -8.98
CA PHE A 31 -45.67 -32.66 -7.59
C PHE A 31 -45.17 -31.36 -6.92
N LEU A 32 -43.92 -30.97 -7.16
CA LEU A 32 -43.34 -29.73 -6.64
C LEU A 32 -43.99 -28.48 -7.23
N VAL A 33 -44.26 -28.49 -8.55
CA VAL A 33 -44.91 -27.38 -9.26
C VAL A 33 -46.35 -27.23 -8.83
N ALA A 34 -47.07 -28.34 -8.72
CA ALA A 34 -48.46 -28.34 -8.23
C ALA A 34 -48.59 -27.80 -6.79
N ARG A 35 -47.63 -28.15 -5.92
CA ARG A 35 -47.57 -27.63 -4.55
C ARG A 35 -47.22 -26.13 -4.52
N ALA A 36 -46.25 -25.70 -5.32
CA ALA A 36 -45.89 -24.29 -5.47
C ALA A 36 -47.06 -23.46 -6.02
N LYS A 37 -47.74 -23.92 -7.08
CA LYS A 37 -48.94 -23.26 -7.64
C LYS A 37 -50.05 -23.12 -6.60
N ARG A 38 -50.24 -24.13 -5.75
CA ARG A 38 -51.30 -24.12 -4.71
C ARG A 38 -51.10 -23.02 -3.67
N VAL A 39 -49.85 -22.61 -3.43
CA VAL A 39 -49.52 -21.50 -2.53
C VAL A 39 -49.44 -20.17 -3.29
N TYR A 40 -48.87 -20.19 -4.49
CA TYR A 40 -48.61 -18.99 -5.29
C TYR A 40 -49.90 -18.36 -5.84
N LEU A 41 -50.82 -19.16 -6.40
CA LEU A 41 -52.04 -18.63 -7.04
C LEU A 41 -52.92 -17.83 -6.08
N PRO A 42 -53.27 -18.34 -4.86
CA PRO A 42 -54.05 -17.53 -3.92
C PRO A 42 -53.34 -16.26 -3.46
N LEU A 43 -51.99 -16.31 -3.34
CA LEU A 43 -51.19 -15.15 -2.98
C LEU A 43 -51.20 -14.11 -4.11
N LEU A 44 -51.11 -14.58 -5.36
CA LEU A 44 -51.19 -13.74 -6.55
C LEU A 44 -52.56 -13.06 -6.68
N ASP A 45 -53.65 -13.81 -6.54
CA ASP A 45 -55.00 -13.28 -6.58
C ASP A 45 -55.22 -12.22 -5.49
N TRP A 46 -54.80 -12.53 -4.25
CA TRP A 46 -54.81 -11.55 -3.15
C TRP A 46 -54.02 -10.28 -3.48
N ALA A 47 -52.83 -10.42 -4.07
CA ALA A 47 -51.95 -9.30 -4.43
C ALA A 47 -52.60 -8.43 -5.55
N LEU A 48 -53.24 -9.07 -6.53
CA LEU A 48 -53.93 -8.38 -7.63
C LEU A 48 -55.18 -7.66 -7.17
N GLU A 49 -55.96 -8.26 -6.27
CA GLU A 49 -57.15 -7.63 -5.67
C GLU A 49 -56.75 -6.42 -4.79
N ARG A 50 -55.67 -6.55 -4.01
CA ARG A 50 -55.20 -5.53 -3.06
C ARG A 50 -53.94 -4.79 -3.54
N LYS A 51 -53.88 -4.50 -4.83
CA LYS A 51 -52.70 -3.84 -5.46
C LYS A 51 -52.21 -2.60 -4.72
N ARG A 52 -53.11 -1.77 -4.18
CA ARG A 52 -52.70 -0.57 -3.40
C ARG A 52 -51.96 -0.95 -2.13
N THR A 53 -52.42 -1.98 -1.40
CA THR A 53 -51.75 -2.45 -0.17
C THR A 53 -50.37 -3.02 -0.47
N VAL A 54 -50.27 -3.81 -1.55
CA VAL A 54 -48.97 -4.37 -1.97
C VAL A 54 -47.99 -3.29 -2.40
N ILE A 55 -48.45 -2.32 -3.21
CA ILE A 55 -47.60 -1.19 -3.64
C ILE A 55 -47.17 -0.34 -2.43
N THR A 56 -48.11 -0.01 -1.52
CA THR A 56 -47.78 0.74 -0.32
C THR A 56 -46.78 0.00 0.55
N GLY A 57 -46.97 -1.31 0.76
CA GLY A 57 -46.03 -2.15 1.49
C GLY A 57 -44.65 -2.18 0.85
N ALA A 58 -44.57 -2.33 -0.47
CA ALA A 58 -43.31 -2.28 -1.21
C ALA A 58 -42.61 -0.90 -1.08
N VAL A 59 -43.36 0.19 -1.19
CA VAL A 59 -42.82 1.56 -1.02
C VAL A 59 -42.33 1.77 0.41
N VAL A 60 -43.07 1.33 1.42
CA VAL A 60 -42.66 1.43 2.83
C VAL A 60 -41.38 0.65 3.09
N LEU A 61 -41.28 -0.58 2.56
CA LEU A 61 -40.05 -1.39 2.66
C LEU A 61 -38.87 -0.72 1.95
N LEU A 62 -39.11 -0.17 0.77
CA LEU A 62 -38.07 0.55 0.01
C LEU A 62 -37.58 1.79 0.77
N VAL A 63 -38.51 2.61 1.27
CA VAL A 63 -38.18 3.80 2.08
C VAL A 63 -37.46 3.41 3.36
N GLY A 64 -37.90 2.34 4.04
CA GLY A 64 -37.23 1.79 5.22
C GLY A 64 -35.83 1.30 4.91
N ALA A 65 -35.61 0.60 3.82
CA ALA A 65 -34.29 0.16 3.38
C ALA A 65 -33.36 1.36 3.04
N LEU A 66 -33.88 2.37 2.35
CA LEU A 66 -33.15 3.60 2.04
C LEU A 66 -32.80 4.41 3.30
N ALA A 67 -33.69 4.42 4.30
CA ALA A 67 -33.45 5.08 5.57
C ALA A 67 -32.38 4.35 6.42
N LEU A 68 -32.26 3.04 6.28
CA LEU A 68 -31.23 2.24 6.94
C LEU A 68 -29.87 2.32 6.24
N PHE A 69 -29.85 2.64 4.95
CA PHE A 69 -28.64 2.65 4.13
C PHE A 69 -27.49 3.53 4.69
N PRO A 70 -27.73 4.73 5.26
CA PRO A 70 -26.67 5.54 5.87
C PRO A 70 -26.03 4.92 7.12
N PHE A 71 -26.73 3.99 7.79
CA PHE A 71 -26.24 3.32 9.00
C PHE A 71 -25.47 2.02 8.71
N VAL A 72 -25.47 1.57 7.47
CA VAL A 72 -24.71 0.41 7.04
C VAL A 72 -23.28 0.87 6.73
N GLY A 73 -22.30 0.34 7.44
CA GLY A 73 -20.87 0.61 7.18
C GLY A 73 -20.52 0.29 5.73
N LYS A 74 -19.63 1.09 5.16
CA LYS A 74 -19.24 1.00 3.74
C LYS A 74 -17.80 0.51 3.65
N GLU A 75 -17.60 -0.79 3.66
CA GLU A 75 -16.30 -1.38 3.32
C GLU A 75 -16.23 -1.68 1.82
N PHE A 76 -15.12 -1.30 1.19
CA PHE A 76 -14.94 -1.53 -0.25
C PHE A 76 -14.51 -2.97 -0.55
N MET A 77 -13.66 -3.54 0.28
CA MET A 77 -13.24 -4.94 0.18
C MET A 77 -13.31 -5.62 1.55
N PRO A 78 -13.88 -6.83 1.64
CA PRO A 78 -13.78 -7.62 2.85
C PRO A 78 -12.31 -7.97 3.13
N GLN A 79 -11.95 -8.04 4.40
CA GLN A 79 -10.60 -8.48 4.79
C GLN A 79 -10.38 -9.92 4.30
N LEU A 80 -9.33 -10.12 3.54
CA LEU A 80 -8.90 -11.44 3.09
C LEU A 80 -8.28 -12.18 4.28
N GLN A 81 -8.59 -13.47 4.41
CA GLN A 81 -7.95 -14.31 5.42
C GLN A 81 -6.95 -15.25 4.72
N GLU A 82 -5.68 -14.94 4.83
CA GLU A 82 -4.61 -15.60 4.08
C GLU A 82 -3.84 -16.63 4.91
N GLY A 83 -4.16 -16.75 6.20
CA GLY A 83 -3.47 -17.68 7.11
C GLY A 83 -2.06 -17.23 7.55
N ALA A 84 -1.65 -16.04 7.19
CA ALA A 84 -0.36 -15.44 7.55
C ALA A 84 -0.55 -13.99 8.03
N ILE A 85 0.36 -13.50 8.85
CA ILE A 85 0.45 -12.09 9.25
C ILE A 85 1.72 -11.52 8.65
N MET A 86 1.62 -10.32 8.06
CA MET A 86 2.75 -9.54 7.58
C MET A 86 2.88 -8.29 8.43
N PHE A 87 4.04 -8.10 9.05
CA PHE A 87 4.37 -6.82 9.68
C PHE A 87 5.14 -5.93 8.72
N ARG A 88 4.65 -4.73 8.55
CA ARG A 88 5.41 -3.61 8.02
C ARG A 88 6.12 -2.94 9.18
N VAL A 89 7.44 -2.89 9.11
CA VAL A 89 8.28 -2.33 10.17
C VAL A 89 9.10 -1.19 9.61
N VAL A 90 8.99 -0.02 10.21
CA VAL A 90 9.71 1.18 9.79
C VAL A 90 10.54 1.71 10.94
N GLY A 91 11.86 1.57 10.84
CA GLY A 91 12.81 2.18 11.76
C GLY A 91 13.01 3.68 11.49
N ILE A 92 13.76 4.35 12.36
CA ILE A 92 14.16 5.74 12.13
C ILE A 92 15.02 5.86 10.86
N PRO A 93 15.02 7.01 10.15
CA PRO A 93 15.74 7.16 8.86
C PRO A 93 17.24 6.88 8.93
N SER A 94 17.87 7.10 10.09
CA SER A 94 19.29 6.84 10.31
C SER A 94 19.64 5.39 10.68
N THR A 95 18.65 4.47 10.68
CA THR A 95 18.89 3.05 11.01
C THR A 95 19.80 2.40 9.98
N SER A 96 20.87 1.74 10.45
CA SER A 96 21.77 0.96 9.60
C SER A 96 21.17 -0.41 9.25
N LEU A 97 21.73 -1.08 8.24
CA LEU A 97 21.33 -2.44 7.88
C LEU A 97 21.54 -3.42 9.05
N ASP A 98 22.66 -3.30 9.77
CA ASP A 98 22.96 -4.17 10.92
C ASP A 98 21.96 -3.99 12.05
N GLU A 99 21.51 -2.76 12.31
CA GLU A 99 20.47 -2.50 13.28
C GLU A 99 19.12 -3.06 12.84
N SER A 100 18.77 -2.94 11.56
CA SER A 100 17.56 -3.57 11.02
C SER A 100 17.60 -5.09 11.13
N ILE A 101 18.74 -5.71 10.86
CA ILE A 101 18.95 -7.16 11.07
C ILE A 101 18.80 -7.52 12.55
N ARG A 102 19.38 -6.71 13.45
CA ARG A 102 19.23 -6.91 14.89
C ARG A 102 17.77 -6.85 15.33
N VAL A 103 17.02 -5.85 14.87
CA VAL A 103 15.58 -5.70 15.14
C VAL A 103 14.80 -6.92 14.64
N ALA A 104 15.05 -7.35 13.40
CA ALA A 104 14.39 -8.54 12.83
C ALA A 104 14.66 -9.81 13.66
N ASN A 105 15.89 -10.01 14.13
CA ASN A 105 16.26 -11.13 14.99
C ASN A 105 15.59 -11.05 16.37
N VAL A 106 15.47 -9.84 16.94
CA VAL A 106 14.73 -9.64 18.21
C VAL A 106 13.26 -9.98 18.02
N MET A 107 12.66 -9.53 16.91
CA MET A 107 11.26 -9.88 16.58
C MET A 107 11.06 -11.39 16.46
N ASP A 108 11.93 -12.10 15.72
CA ASP A 108 11.85 -13.57 15.59
C ASP A 108 11.91 -14.25 16.95
N ALA A 109 12.89 -13.90 17.79
CA ALA A 109 13.07 -14.50 19.11
C ALA A 109 11.86 -14.25 20.02
N LYS A 110 11.41 -12.99 20.13
CA LYS A 110 10.33 -12.57 21.03
C LYS A 110 8.96 -13.12 20.59
N LEU A 111 8.69 -13.11 19.30
CA LEU A 111 7.43 -13.64 18.76
C LEU A 111 7.33 -15.15 18.93
N ARG A 112 8.40 -15.90 18.71
CA ARG A 112 8.40 -17.36 18.93
C ARG A 112 8.34 -17.73 20.41
N GLU A 113 8.94 -16.94 21.28
CA GLU A 113 8.89 -17.17 22.74
C GLU A 113 7.46 -17.00 23.27
N LYS A 114 6.78 -15.93 22.88
CA LYS A 114 5.48 -15.55 23.43
C LYS A 114 4.30 -16.21 22.71
N TYR A 115 4.42 -16.46 21.40
CA TYR A 115 3.33 -16.92 20.56
C TYR A 115 3.62 -18.30 19.95
N PRO A 116 3.20 -19.41 20.61
CA PRO A 116 3.49 -20.76 20.14
C PRO A 116 2.80 -21.13 18.82
N GLN A 117 1.85 -20.32 18.35
CA GLN A 117 1.23 -20.43 17.03
C GLN A 117 2.13 -19.94 15.88
N VAL A 118 3.22 -19.23 16.16
CA VAL A 118 4.19 -18.83 15.14
C VAL A 118 5.05 -20.03 14.77
N ARG A 119 5.04 -20.40 13.48
CA ARG A 119 5.83 -21.50 12.93
C ARG A 119 7.20 -21.02 12.46
N SER A 120 7.19 -19.97 11.65
CA SER A 120 8.40 -19.37 11.12
C SER A 120 8.22 -17.86 10.93
N VAL A 121 9.36 -17.15 10.97
CA VAL A 121 9.44 -15.71 10.74
C VAL A 121 10.42 -15.49 9.59
N LEU A 122 9.99 -14.77 8.57
CA LEU A 122 10.81 -14.38 7.43
C LEU A 122 10.84 -12.87 7.33
N ALA A 123 12.01 -12.28 7.52
CA ALA A 123 12.21 -10.84 7.37
C ALA A 123 12.89 -10.51 6.05
N THR A 124 12.29 -9.59 5.31
CA THR A 124 12.88 -8.94 4.13
C THR A 124 13.26 -7.53 4.53
N ILE A 125 14.55 -7.18 4.40
CA ILE A 125 15.10 -5.91 4.89
C ILE A 125 15.65 -5.12 3.73
N GLY A 126 15.20 -3.87 3.60
CA GLY A 126 15.75 -2.92 2.66
C GLY A 126 15.48 -3.24 1.20
N ARG A 127 16.43 -2.82 0.36
CA ARG A 127 16.33 -2.82 -1.09
C ARG A 127 16.64 -4.20 -1.69
N ALA A 128 15.76 -4.70 -2.52
CA ALA A 128 16.07 -5.84 -3.38
C ALA A 128 16.95 -5.42 -4.56
N GLU A 129 17.81 -6.33 -5.08
CA GLU A 129 18.59 -6.08 -6.29
C GLU A 129 17.71 -5.87 -7.53
N LYS A 130 16.56 -6.52 -7.56
CA LYS A 130 15.55 -6.41 -8.63
C LYS A 130 14.18 -6.26 -7.99
N GLY A 131 13.45 -5.21 -8.37
CA GLY A 131 12.09 -4.97 -7.92
C GLY A 131 11.93 -3.67 -7.16
N GLU A 132 11.20 -3.71 -6.06
CA GLU A 132 10.83 -2.53 -5.29
C GLU A 132 12.03 -1.92 -4.57
N THR A 133 12.07 -0.60 -4.57
CA THR A 133 13.10 0.15 -3.86
C THR A 133 12.60 0.49 -2.46
N ALA A 134 13.30 0.00 -1.44
CA ALA A 134 13.07 0.37 -0.05
C ALA A 134 14.40 0.68 0.64
N ASP A 135 14.37 1.56 1.63
CA ASP A 135 15.53 1.84 2.47
C ASP A 135 15.78 0.73 3.48
N VAL A 136 16.99 0.67 4.00
CA VAL A 136 17.41 -0.35 4.97
C VAL A 136 16.67 -0.27 6.32
N ASN A 137 16.04 0.84 6.64
CA ASN A 137 15.19 1.02 7.81
C ASN A 137 13.76 0.49 7.61
N TYR A 138 13.42 0.03 6.40
CA TYR A 138 12.14 -0.59 6.08
C TYR A 138 12.28 -2.11 6.02
N MET A 139 11.36 -2.81 6.71
CA MET A 139 11.34 -4.27 6.74
C MET A 139 9.91 -4.79 6.54
N GLU A 140 9.80 -5.91 5.85
CA GLU A 140 8.60 -6.73 5.77
C GLU A 140 8.87 -8.04 6.50
N VAL A 141 8.11 -8.30 7.56
CA VAL A 141 8.29 -9.50 8.39
C VAL A 141 7.05 -10.38 8.29
N LEU A 142 7.20 -11.46 7.53
CA LEU A 142 6.15 -12.47 7.34
C LEU A 142 6.17 -13.49 8.46
N LEU A 143 5.03 -13.68 9.10
CA LEU A 143 4.79 -14.73 10.07
C LEU A 143 3.98 -15.85 9.42
N ASP A 144 4.59 -17.02 9.29
CA ASP A 144 3.88 -18.24 8.97
C ASP A 144 3.30 -18.82 10.26
N LEU A 145 2.00 -18.99 10.30
CA LEU A 145 1.27 -19.42 11.48
C LEU A 145 0.82 -20.87 11.34
N LYS A 146 0.70 -21.55 12.48
CA LYS A 146 0.04 -22.86 12.54
C LYS A 146 -1.43 -22.74 12.18
N PRO A 147 -2.09 -23.83 11.76
CA PRO A 147 -3.54 -23.85 11.57
C PRO A 147 -4.28 -23.31 12.79
N GLN A 148 -5.37 -22.59 12.57
CA GLN A 148 -6.10 -21.86 13.62
C GLN A 148 -6.73 -22.78 14.69
N ASP A 149 -6.95 -24.04 14.35
CA ASP A 149 -7.42 -25.08 15.26
C ASP A 149 -6.34 -25.53 16.29
N GLU A 150 -5.07 -25.29 15.98
CA GLU A 150 -3.93 -25.55 16.89
C GLU A 150 -3.61 -24.35 17.81
N TRP A 151 -4.32 -23.24 17.70
CA TRP A 151 -4.01 -22.05 18.49
C TRP A 151 -4.48 -22.21 19.95
N PRO A 152 -3.69 -21.73 20.91
CA PRO A 152 -4.06 -21.79 22.33
C PRO A 152 -5.36 -21.04 22.66
N LYS A 153 -5.63 -19.96 21.88
CA LYS A 153 -6.81 -19.11 22.03
C LYS A 153 -7.48 -18.94 20.64
N LYS A 154 -8.78 -19.15 20.57
CA LYS A 154 -9.56 -18.86 19.35
C LYS A 154 -9.71 -17.37 19.18
N GLN A 155 -9.07 -16.79 18.17
CA GLN A 155 -9.13 -15.39 17.81
C GLN A 155 -8.94 -15.20 16.30
N SER A 156 -9.29 -14.04 15.77
CA SER A 156 -9.06 -13.72 14.35
C SER A 156 -7.58 -13.40 14.09
N PHE A 157 -7.14 -13.52 12.84
CA PHE A 157 -5.79 -13.11 12.43
C PHE A 157 -5.54 -11.62 12.70
N SER A 158 -6.54 -10.77 12.47
CA SER A 158 -6.46 -9.33 12.75
C SER A 158 -6.27 -9.06 14.25
N ALA A 159 -7.03 -9.73 15.13
CA ALA A 159 -6.88 -9.56 16.57
C ALA A 159 -5.53 -10.06 17.08
N LEU A 160 -5.03 -11.18 16.53
CA LEU A 160 -3.68 -11.67 16.85
C LEU A 160 -2.61 -10.71 16.35
N GLY A 161 -2.75 -10.19 15.14
CA GLY A 161 -1.82 -9.21 14.57
C GLY A 161 -1.73 -7.95 15.42
N GLN A 162 -2.86 -7.42 15.86
CA GLN A 162 -2.91 -6.26 16.74
C GLN A 162 -2.27 -6.54 18.12
N GLU A 163 -2.55 -7.68 18.74
CA GLU A 163 -1.94 -8.09 20.00
C GLU A 163 -0.40 -8.20 19.88
N MET A 164 0.07 -8.78 18.77
CA MET A 164 1.49 -8.88 18.48
C MET A 164 2.12 -7.50 18.21
N GLN A 165 1.42 -6.60 17.52
CA GLN A 165 1.87 -5.24 17.25
C GLN A 165 2.07 -4.47 18.55
N GLU A 166 1.05 -4.42 19.41
CA GLU A 166 1.13 -3.76 20.73
C GLU A 166 2.30 -4.31 21.57
N TYR A 167 2.54 -5.61 21.51
CA TYR A 167 3.68 -6.22 22.19
C TYR A 167 5.03 -5.78 21.61
N LEU A 168 5.15 -5.76 20.28
CA LEU A 168 6.39 -5.36 19.60
C LEU A 168 6.71 -3.88 19.80
N GLU A 169 5.71 -3.00 19.85
CA GLU A 169 5.90 -1.57 20.14
C GLU A 169 6.52 -1.31 21.52
N VAL A 170 6.24 -2.19 22.49
CA VAL A 170 6.87 -2.13 23.82
C VAL A 170 8.30 -2.69 23.78
N GLU A 171 8.52 -3.81 23.10
CA GLU A 171 9.82 -4.50 23.06
C GLU A 171 10.85 -3.80 22.16
N VAL A 172 10.39 -3.09 21.11
CA VAL A 172 11.23 -2.40 20.13
C VAL A 172 10.69 -0.99 19.87
N PRO A 173 10.84 -0.06 20.80
CA PRO A 173 10.27 1.30 20.70
C PRO A 173 10.94 2.18 19.63
N THR A 174 12.00 1.70 18.96
CA THR A 174 12.72 2.40 17.90
C THR A 174 12.13 2.20 16.51
N ALA A 175 11.07 1.40 16.38
CA ALA A 175 10.41 1.12 15.13
C ALA A 175 8.88 1.28 15.25
N VAL A 176 8.24 1.58 14.13
CA VAL A 176 6.78 1.61 13.98
C VAL A 176 6.35 0.31 13.30
N PHE A 177 5.31 -0.32 13.85
CA PHE A 177 4.79 -1.58 13.35
C PHE A 177 3.39 -1.39 12.77
N GLY A 178 3.08 -2.06 11.67
CA GLY A 178 1.74 -2.13 11.09
C GLY A 178 1.44 -3.57 10.72
N ALA A 179 0.44 -4.19 11.36
CA ALA A 179 0.03 -5.56 11.08
C ALA A 179 -0.94 -5.61 9.90
N THR A 180 -0.64 -6.42 8.90
CA THR A 180 -1.46 -6.63 7.71
C THR A 180 -1.36 -8.08 7.23
N GLN A 181 -1.86 -8.38 6.05
CA GLN A 181 -1.70 -9.68 5.40
C GLN A 181 -0.99 -9.52 4.04
N PRO A 182 -0.26 -10.54 3.54
CA PRO A 182 0.59 -10.41 2.36
C PRO A 182 -0.12 -9.91 1.10
N ILE A 183 -1.25 -10.53 0.72
CA ILE A 183 -2.00 -10.14 -0.49
C ILE A 183 -2.69 -8.80 -0.26
N GLN A 184 -3.25 -8.59 0.94
CA GLN A 184 -3.88 -7.32 1.30
C GLN A 184 -2.89 -6.17 1.12
N MET A 185 -1.67 -6.29 1.65
CA MET A 185 -0.63 -5.27 1.51
C MET A 185 -0.27 -4.99 0.05
N ARG A 186 -0.15 -6.04 -0.78
CA ARG A 186 0.12 -5.87 -2.22
C ARG A 186 -1.02 -5.22 -2.97
N VAL A 187 -2.25 -5.56 -2.64
CA VAL A 187 -3.44 -4.93 -3.23
C VAL A 187 -3.50 -3.45 -2.86
N GLU A 188 -3.29 -3.12 -1.59
CA GLU A 188 -3.24 -1.74 -1.11
C GLU A 188 -2.14 -0.93 -1.82
N GLU A 189 -0.94 -1.49 -1.96
CA GLU A 189 0.17 -0.85 -2.68
C GLU A 189 -0.14 -0.61 -4.17
N LEU A 190 -0.73 -1.58 -4.85
CA LEU A 190 -1.12 -1.45 -6.26
C LEU A 190 -2.21 -0.38 -6.47
N ILE A 191 -3.06 -0.18 -5.49
CA ILE A 191 -4.19 0.74 -5.57
C ILE A 191 -3.80 2.17 -5.23
N SER A 192 -3.11 2.34 -4.10
CA SER A 192 -2.80 3.65 -3.53
C SER A 192 -1.39 4.14 -3.85
N GLY A 193 -0.53 3.26 -4.36
CA GLY A 193 0.91 3.52 -4.49
C GLY A 193 1.64 3.59 -3.14
N VAL A 194 0.93 3.29 -2.06
CA VAL A 194 1.46 3.23 -0.69
C VAL A 194 0.97 1.97 0.01
N ARG A 195 1.69 1.55 1.03
CA ARG A 195 1.42 0.29 1.75
C ARG A 195 0.53 0.52 2.98
N ALA A 196 -0.62 1.17 2.78
CA ALA A 196 -1.61 1.44 3.81
C ALA A 196 -3.02 1.53 3.20
N THR A 197 -4.05 1.31 4.00
CA THR A 197 -5.45 1.37 3.57
C THR A 197 -5.81 2.76 3.06
N LEU A 198 -5.25 3.81 3.70
CA LEU A 198 -5.54 5.21 3.40
C LEU A 198 -4.25 6.01 3.31
N ALA A 199 -4.15 6.85 2.30
CA ALA A 199 -3.05 7.78 2.11
C ALA A 199 -3.56 9.21 1.94
N LEU A 200 -2.93 10.16 2.62
CA LEU A 200 -3.10 11.58 2.34
C LEU A 200 -1.84 12.07 1.63
N LYS A 201 -1.97 12.37 0.35
CA LYS A 201 -0.91 12.94 -0.49
C LYS A 201 -0.95 14.45 -0.39
N ILE A 202 0.19 15.08 -0.13
CA ILE A 202 0.36 16.52 0.02
C ILE A 202 1.26 16.97 -1.12
N TYR A 203 0.72 17.67 -2.08
CA TYR A 203 1.45 18.11 -3.27
C TYR A 203 2.03 19.52 -3.08
N GLY A 204 3.23 19.74 -3.63
CA GLY A 204 3.91 21.03 -3.60
C GLY A 204 5.32 20.97 -4.21
N GLU A 205 5.93 22.12 -4.43
CA GLU A 205 7.25 22.20 -5.08
C GLU A 205 8.43 22.10 -4.12
N ASP A 206 8.31 22.73 -2.95
CA ASP A 206 9.38 22.82 -1.96
C ASP A 206 9.32 21.66 -0.97
N LEU A 207 10.41 20.90 -0.84
CA LEU A 207 10.46 19.69 -0.03
C LEU A 207 10.43 19.99 1.48
N ASP A 208 11.08 21.07 1.92
CA ASP A 208 11.08 21.45 3.34
C ASP A 208 9.68 21.90 3.79
N ARG A 209 8.95 22.62 2.91
CA ARG A 209 7.55 22.97 3.17
C ARG A 209 6.63 21.75 3.17
N LEU A 210 6.87 20.79 2.28
CA LEU A 210 6.09 19.53 2.25
C LEU A 210 6.28 18.77 3.56
N GLU A 211 7.50 18.74 4.10
CA GLU A 211 7.79 18.08 5.38
C GLU A 211 7.10 18.79 6.56
N ASP A 212 7.18 20.13 6.64
CA ASP A 212 6.49 20.92 7.67
C ASP A 212 4.97 20.73 7.61
N LEU A 213 4.38 20.79 6.41
CA LEU A 213 2.95 20.54 6.21
C LEU A 213 2.58 19.10 6.59
N SER A 214 3.40 18.13 6.24
CA SER A 214 3.20 16.73 6.61
C SER A 214 3.18 16.55 8.13
N ALA A 215 4.11 17.18 8.84
CA ALA A 215 4.16 17.13 10.31
C ALA A 215 2.92 17.79 10.95
N ARG A 216 2.50 18.95 10.45
CA ARG A 216 1.28 19.65 10.94
C ARG A 216 0.03 18.82 10.68
N LEU A 217 -0.15 18.31 9.46
CA LEU A 217 -1.29 17.48 9.09
C LEU A 217 -1.32 16.18 9.90
N LYS A 218 -0.16 15.55 10.13
CA LYS A 218 -0.05 14.38 11.00
C LYS A 218 -0.60 14.66 12.40
N ASN A 219 -0.22 15.78 13.02
CA ASN A 219 -0.71 16.15 14.36
C ASN A 219 -2.22 16.37 14.38
N VAL A 220 -2.78 17.00 13.35
CA VAL A 220 -4.24 17.22 13.23
C VAL A 220 -4.98 15.90 13.06
N ILE A 221 -4.50 15.02 12.17
CA ILE A 221 -5.13 13.73 11.87
C ILE A 221 -5.02 12.77 13.07
N ALA A 222 -3.92 12.83 13.83
CA ALA A 222 -3.74 12.01 15.04
C ALA A 222 -4.83 12.23 16.09
N ALA A 223 -5.48 13.40 16.10
CA ALA A 223 -6.58 13.72 16.99
C ALA A 223 -7.95 13.26 16.49
N VAL A 224 -8.05 12.78 15.24
CA VAL A 224 -9.32 12.31 14.64
C VAL A 224 -9.63 10.89 15.13
N PRO A 225 -10.81 10.64 15.72
CA PRO A 225 -11.16 9.32 16.22
C PRO A 225 -11.16 8.27 15.10
N GLY A 226 -10.57 7.12 15.38
CA GLY A 226 -10.51 5.99 14.45
C GLY A 226 -9.25 5.92 13.59
N VAL A 227 -8.32 6.88 13.71
CA VAL A 227 -7.00 6.75 13.08
C VAL A 227 -6.19 5.66 13.76
N ALA A 228 -5.52 4.83 12.95
CA ALA A 228 -4.56 3.83 13.39
C ALA A 228 -3.31 3.87 12.49
N ASP A 229 -2.17 3.46 13.02
CA ASP A 229 -0.89 3.32 12.30
C ASP A 229 -0.49 4.56 11.49
N LEU A 230 -0.84 5.75 12.01
CA LEU A 230 -0.54 7.02 11.34
C LEU A 230 0.96 7.29 11.30
N SER A 231 1.51 7.26 10.12
CA SER A 231 2.93 7.54 9.87
C SER A 231 3.09 8.56 8.75
N ALA A 232 4.01 9.50 8.96
CA ALA A 232 4.57 10.29 7.87
C ALA A 232 5.73 9.52 7.27
N GLU A 233 5.82 9.49 5.95
CA GLU A 233 6.99 8.95 5.30
C GLU A 233 8.16 9.91 5.57
N ALA A 234 9.12 9.47 6.39
CA ALA A 234 10.29 10.28 6.73
C ALA A 234 11.28 10.26 5.56
N ASN A 235 11.28 11.33 4.79
CA ASN A 235 12.14 11.45 3.61
C ASN A 235 13.45 12.18 3.92
N LYS A 236 13.58 12.84 5.07
CA LYS A 236 14.73 13.60 5.55
C LYS A 236 15.33 12.98 6.81
N GLY A 237 16.60 13.27 7.09
CA GLY A 237 17.28 12.79 8.30
C GLY A 237 18.14 11.55 8.08
N LYS A 238 18.33 11.11 6.82
CA LYS A 238 19.33 10.10 6.51
C LYS A 238 20.70 10.74 6.40
N PRO A 239 21.68 10.33 7.23
CA PRO A 239 23.03 10.84 7.09
C PRO A 239 23.59 10.51 5.71
N GLN A 240 23.98 11.52 4.98
CA GLN A 240 24.61 11.40 3.66
C GLN A 240 25.99 12.00 3.69
N MET A 241 26.94 11.33 3.06
CA MET A 241 28.25 11.87 2.83
C MET A 241 28.25 12.57 1.49
N VAL A 242 28.38 13.90 1.52
CA VAL A 242 28.40 14.75 0.32
C VAL A 242 29.84 15.11 -0.01
N ILE A 243 30.27 14.71 -1.20
CA ILE A 243 31.60 15.00 -1.70
C ILE A 243 31.49 16.12 -2.73
N LYS A 244 32.07 17.28 -2.41
CA LYS A 244 32.09 18.46 -3.27
C LYS A 244 33.50 18.63 -3.86
N VAL A 245 33.61 18.48 -5.18
CA VAL A 245 34.89 18.70 -5.88
C VAL A 245 35.18 20.18 -5.95
N ASP A 246 36.37 20.58 -5.47
CA ASP A 246 36.92 21.90 -5.69
C ASP A 246 37.56 21.96 -7.08
N ARG A 247 36.84 22.55 -8.03
CA ARG A 247 37.28 22.62 -9.44
C ARG A 247 38.54 23.44 -9.65
N GLU A 248 38.76 24.48 -8.84
CA GLU A 248 39.95 25.32 -8.95
C GLU A 248 41.18 24.59 -8.42
N ALA A 249 41.04 23.91 -7.29
CA ALA A 249 42.08 23.06 -6.75
C ALA A 249 42.43 21.90 -7.69
N ALA A 250 41.38 21.20 -8.23
CA ALA A 250 41.56 20.12 -9.19
C ALA A 250 42.33 20.57 -10.45
N ALA A 251 41.97 21.74 -10.99
CA ALA A 251 42.66 22.31 -12.17
C ALA A 251 44.11 22.58 -11.93
N ARG A 252 44.50 22.99 -10.72
CA ARG A 252 45.93 23.20 -10.36
C ARG A 252 46.76 21.90 -10.42
N TYR A 253 46.11 20.77 -10.24
CA TYR A 253 46.70 19.43 -10.33
C TYR A 253 46.47 18.76 -11.69
N GLY A 254 45.96 19.51 -12.68
CA GLY A 254 45.64 18.99 -14.03
C GLY A 254 44.56 17.94 -14.07
N MET A 255 43.63 17.93 -13.08
CA MET A 255 42.57 16.94 -12.94
C MET A 255 41.22 17.54 -13.28
N ASN A 256 40.34 16.73 -13.88
CA ASN A 256 38.93 17.05 -14.10
C ASN A 256 38.06 16.53 -12.95
N ALA A 257 36.88 17.13 -12.80
CA ALA A 257 35.92 16.66 -11.80
C ALA A 257 35.50 15.18 -12.02
N ASP A 258 35.41 14.76 -13.27
CA ASP A 258 35.05 13.36 -13.61
C ASP A 258 36.15 12.37 -13.18
N ASP A 259 37.41 12.72 -13.31
CA ASP A 259 38.54 11.90 -12.84
C ASP A 259 38.44 11.66 -11.33
N ILE A 260 38.16 12.72 -10.58
CA ILE A 260 38.01 12.69 -9.12
C ILE A 260 36.78 11.87 -8.71
N LEU A 261 35.63 12.11 -9.36
CA LEU A 261 34.40 11.38 -9.07
C LEU A 261 34.47 9.89 -9.43
N SER A 262 35.19 9.54 -10.51
CA SER A 262 35.46 8.14 -10.88
C SER A 262 36.27 7.39 -9.81
N ILE A 263 37.23 8.06 -9.19
CA ILE A 263 38.01 7.48 -8.07
C ILE A 263 37.11 7.22 -6.87
N VAL A 264 36.18 8.15 -6.56
CA VAL A 264 35.19 7.96 -5.49
C VAL A 264 34.27 6.82 -5.81
N GLN A 265 33.75 6.78 -7.03
CA GLN A 265 32.83 5.73 -7.47
C GLN A 265 33.46 4.34 -7.37
N ALA A 266 34.68 4.18 -7.93
CA ALA A 266 35.40 2.93 -7.88
C ALA A 266 35.90 2.58 -6.47
N GLY A 267 36.48 3.58 -5.77
CA GLY A 267 37.10 3.34 -4.46
C GLY A 267 36.11 3.17 -3.32
N VAL A 268 35.07 4.00 -3.24
CA VAL A 268 34.09 3.98 -2.14
C VAL A 268 32.88 3.13 -2.51
N GLY A 269 32.29 3.36 -3.67
CA GLY A 269 31.10 2.66 -4.15
C GLY A 269 31.38 1.23 -4.61
N GLY A 270 32.50 1.04 -5.28
CA GLY A 270 32.85 -0.20 -5.98
C GLY A 270 32.46 -0.16 -7.44
N GLU A 271 33.33 -0.67 -8.29
CA GLU A 271 33.10 -0.79 -9.73
C GLU A 271 33.11 -2.27 -10.16
N THR A 272 32.08 -2.68 -10.89
CA THR A 272 32.02 -4.03 -11.46
C THR A 272 32.95 -4.10 -12.67
N VAL A 273 34.09 -4.76 -12.50
CA VAL A 273 35.13 -4.88 -13.55
C VAL A 273 34.93 -6.11 -14.43
N SER A 274 34.22 -7.11 -13.98
CA SER A 274 33.94 -8.33 -14.72
C SER A 274 32.78 -9.10 -14.12
N THR A 275 32.26 -10.11 -14.83
CA THR A 275 31.23 -11.02 -14.35
C THR A 275 31.70 -12.46 -14.50
N MET A 276 31.71 -13.22 -13.42
CA MET A 276 31.97 -14.66 -13.44
C MET A 276 30.68 -15.42 -13.72
N ILE A 277 30.71 -16.30 -14.71
CA ILE A 277 29.57 -17.15 -15.07
C ILE A 277 29.83 -18.56 -14.55
N GLN A 278 28.96 -19.08 -13.69
CA GLN A 278 29.03 -20.43 -13.15
C GLN A 278 27.73 -21.17 -13.41
N GLY A 279 27.68 -21.94 -14.49
CA GLY A 279 26.45 -22.55 -14.98
C GLY A 279 25.44 -21.49 -15.42
N THR A 280 24.27 -21.43 -14.78
CA THR A 280 23.24 -20.44 -15.03
C THR A 280 23.36 -19.19 -14.15
N ARG A 281 24.28 -19.18 -13.18
CA ARG A 281 24.47 -18.09 -12.23
C ARG A 281 25.53 -17.11 -12.74
N ARG A 282 25.28 -15.83 -12.49
CA ARG A 282 26.21 -14.74 -12.79
C ARG A 282 26.59 -14.06 -11.48
N PHE A 283 27.90 -13.85 -11.28
CA PHE A 283 28.46 -13.17 -10.11
C PHE A 283 29.33 -12.01 -10.59
N ASP A 284 29.00 -10.82 -10.18
CA ASP A 284 29.78 -9.65 -10.52
C ASP A 284 31.05 -9.61 -9.68
N ILE A 285 32.17 -9.29 -10.34
CA ILE A 285 33.45 -9.07 -9.71
C ILE A 285 33.61 -7.56 -9.54
N ALA A 286 33.42 -7.09 -8.31
CA ALA A 286 33.55 -5.68 -7.98
C ALA A 286 34.89 -5.39 -7.31
N VAL A 287 35.52 -4.29 -7.70
CA VAL A 287 36.76 -3.75 -7.08
C VAL A 287 36.38 -2.51 -6.28
N ARG A 288 36.78 -2.47 -5.03
CA ARG A 288 36.62 -1.31 -4.15
C ARG A 288 37.75 -1.27 -3.10
N LEU A 289 37.94 -0.13 -2.46
CA LEU A 289 38.87 -0.02 -1.34
C LEU A 289 38.42 -0.88 -0.15
N ALA A 290 39.33 -1.40 0.61
CA ALA A 290 39.03 -2.09 1.86
C ALA A 290 38.29 -1.14 2.82
N GLU A 291 37.47 -1.69 3.69
CA GLU A 291 36.51 -0.97 4.55
C GLU A 291 37.18 0.14 5.35
N GLN A 292 38.32 -0.15 5.96
CA GLN A 292 39.11 0.79 6.76
C GLN A 292 39.57 2.09 6.04
N TYR A 293 39.49 2.12 4.69
CA TYR A 293 39.82 3.31 3.89
C TYR A 293 38.58 4.06 3.38
N ARG A 294 37.38 3.61 3.70
CA ARG A 294 36.11 4.18 3.23
C ARG A 294 35.02 4.26 4.29
N ASP A 295 35.31 3.92 5.55
CA ASP A 295 34.35 3.86 6.67
C ASP A 295 34.06 5.23 7.31
N SER A 296 34.89 6.22 7.03
CA SER A 296 34.77 7.55 7.64
C SER A 296 35.13 8.67 6.66
N PRO A 297 34.62 9.90 6.87
CA PRO A 297 35.02 11.07 6.08
C PRO A 297 36.53 11.31 6.09
N SER A 298 37.18 11.08 7.22
CA SER A 298 38.65 11.25 7.36
C SER A 298 39.43 10.18 6.59
N ALA A 299 38.95 8.95 6.56
CA ALA A 299 39.57 7.88 5.78
C ALA A 299 39.48 8.20 4.28
N ILE A 300 38.32 8.64 3.79
CA ILE A 300 38.13 9.04 2.39
C ILE A 300 38.97 10.29 2.05
N ALA A 301 39.02 11.27 2.93
CA ALA A 301 39.84 12.48 2.76
C ALA A 301 41.34 12.19 2.56
N SER A 302 41.81 11.09 3.13
CA SER A 302 43.24 10.66 3.05
C SER A 302 43.52 9.75 1.86
N ILE A 303 42.57 9.34 1.04
CA ILE A 303 42.82 8.52 -0.15
C ILE A 303 43.79 9.23 -1.08
N PRO A 304 44.95 8.60 -1.41
CA PRO A 304 45.90 9.20 -2.34
C PRO A 304 45.36 9.09 -3.76
N ILE A 305 45.21 10.21 -4.44
CA ILE A 305 44.84 10.29 -5.86
C ILE A 305 46.03 10.66 -6.70
N ARG A 306 46.13 10.11 -7.91
CA ARG A 306 47.19 10.37 -8.84
C ARG A 306 46.86 11.57 -9.73
N THR A 307 47.67 12.61 -9.72
CA THR A 307 47.52 13.75 -10.62
C THR A 307 47.91 13.40 -12.05
N ALA A 308 47.56 14.26 -13.01
CA ALA A 308 47.94 14.09 -14.43
C ALA A 308 49.46 13.95 -14.62
N GLU A 309 50.26 14.59 -13.77
CA GLU A 309 51.73 14.56 -13.79
C GLU A 309 52.31 13.34 -13.03
N GLY A 310 51.45 12.51 -12.43
CA GLY A 310 51.86 11.28 -11.74
C GLY A 310 52.14 11.45 -10.24
N ALA A 311 52.07 12.67 -9.68
CA ALA A 311 52.19 12.90 -8.24
C ALA A 311 51.01 12.33 -7.47
N LEU A 312 51.19 11.93 -6.21
CA LEU A 312 50.13 11.50 -5.31
C LEU A 312 49.78 12.64 -4.37
N VAL A 313 48.52 13.03 -4.35
CA VAL A 313 47.95 14.04 -3.43
C VAL A 313 46.78 13.46 -2.67
N PRO A 314 46.57 13.83 -1.39
CA PRO A 314 45.38 13.38 -0.66
C PRO A 314 44.11 13.95 -1.29
N PHE A 315 43.02 13.18 -1.23
CA PHE A 315 41.73 13.54 -1.79
C PHE A 315 41.21 14.90 -1.24
N SER A 316 41.50 15.19 0.03
CA SER A 316 41.16 16.45 0.69
C SER A 316 41.76 17.72 0.05
N GLN A 317 42.73 17.57 -0.85
CA GLN A 317 43.32 18.71 -1.58
C GLN A 317 42.47 19.17 -2.78
N VAL A 318 41.56 18.32 -3.24
CA VAL A 318 40.76 18.57 -4.45
C VAL A 318 39.25 18.43 -4.21
N ALA A 319 38.83 18.03 -3.00
CA ALA A 319 37.42 17.91 -2.63
C ALA A 319 37.21 18.13 -1.13
N THR A 320 36.04 18.61 -0.77
CA THR A 320 35.54 18.66 0.61
C THR A 320 34.55 17.52 0.84
N ILE A 321 34.58 16.94 2.03
CA ILE A 321 33.71 15.86 2.44
C ILE A 321 32.93 16.35 3.64
N GLU A 322 31.61 16.43 3.49
CA GLU A 322 30.71 16.92 4.51
C GLU A 322 29.68 15.81 4.83
N LEU A 323 29.29 15.70 6.09
CA LEU A 323 28.11 14.92 6.49
C LEU A 323 26.93 15.87 6.47
N ASP A 324 25.91 15.52 5.70
CA ASP A 324 24.69 16.29 5.56
C ASP A 324 23.47 15.39 5.78
N GLU A 325 22.35 15.97 6.17
CA GLU A 325 21.07 15.28 6.25
C GLU A 325 20.27 15.55 4.98
N GLY A 326 20.31 14.60 4.07
CA GLY A 326 19.65 14.72 2.79
C GLY A 326 18.26 14.05 2.75
N TYR A 327 17.58 14.31 1.64
CA TYR A 327 16.37 13.56 1.27
C TYR A 327 16.76 12.21 0.69
N THR A 328 16.15 11.15 1.23
CA THR A 328 16.40 9.77 0.78
C THR A 328 15.82 9.53 -0.60
N PHE A 329 14.61 10.03 -0.83
CA PHE A 329 13.90 9.97 -2.12
C PHE A 329 12.89 11.11 -2.24
N VAL A 330 12.52 11.43 -3.47
CA VAL A 330 11.50 12.44 -3.79
C VAL A 330 10.40 11.79 -4.60
N ARG A 331 9.22 11.65 -3.99
CA ARG A 331 8.04 11.10 -4.69
C ARG A 331 7.49 12.10 -5.69
N ARG A 332 7.08 11.57 -6.83
CA ARG A 332 6.40 12.36 -7.88
C ARG A 332 5.25 11.58 -8.47
N GLU A 333 4.16 12.28 -8.71
CA GLU A 333 3.00 11.79 -9.45
C GLU A 333 2.58 12.89 -10.45
N ALA A 334 2.36 12.53 -11.70
CA ALA A 334 2.08 13.49 -12.78
C ALA A 334 3.07 14.68 -12.80
N LEU A 335 4.37 14.43 -12.57
CA LEU A 335 5.47 15.40 -12.47
C LEU A 335 5.44 16.32 -11.22
N GLN A 336 4.42 16.25 -10.40
CA GLN A 336 4.32 17.00 -9.15
C GLN A 336 4.99 16.23 -8.00
N ARG A 337 5.73 16.96 -7.15
CA ARG A 337 6.30 16.40 -5.92
C ARG A 337 5.20 16.25 -4.88
N TYR A 338 5.28 15.21 -4.07
CA TYR A 338 4.38 15.05 -2.93
C TYR A 338 5.03 14.36 -1.74
N ALA A 339 4.53 14.70 -0.55
CA ALA A 339 4.73 13.94 0.67
C ALA A 339 3.49 13.09 0.94
N VAL A 340 3.62 12.01 1.70
CA VAL A 340 2.50 11.12 2.01
C VAL A 340 2.40 10.84 3.51
N LEU A 341 1.18 10.96 4.04
CA LEU A 341 0.79 10.40 5.32
C LEU A 341 0.05 9.10 5.07
N GLN A 342 0.51 8.03 5.69
CA GLN A 342 -0.08 6.71 5.63
C GLN A 342 -0.81 6.42 6.91
N MET A 343 -1.99 5.80 6.82
CA MET A 343 -2.80 5.47 7.99
C MET A 343 -3.78 4.35 7.69
N ASP A 344 -4.21 3.69 8.74
CA ASP A 344 -5.33 2.77 8.71
C ASP A 344 -6.50 3.35 9.50
N VAL A 345 -7.71 2.86 9.27
CA VAL A 345 -8.91 3.29 9.98
C VAL A 345 -9.50 2.10 10.73
N GLN A 346 -9.71 2.27 12.04
CA GLN A 346 -10.25 1.22 12.91
C GLN A 346 -11.52 1.70 13.63
N GLY A 347 -12.46 0.78 13.81
CA GLY A 347 -13.68 1.02 14.59
C GLY A 347 -14.74 1.89 13.91
N ARG A 348 -14.49 2.38 12.68
CA ARG A 348 -15.44 3.17 11.89
C ARG A 348 -15.18 3.04 10.39
N ASP A 349 -16.12 3.48 9.56
CA ASP A 349 -15.96 3.47 8.11
C ASP A 349 -15.02 4.59 7.61
N VAL A 350 -14.34 4.31 6.50
CA VAL A 350 -13.33 5.20 5.92
C VAL A 350 -13.92 6.53 5.45
N ASP A 351 -15.14 6.55 4.92
CA ASP A 351 -15.79 7.77 4.43
C ASP A 351 -16.04 8.79 5.55
N SER A 352 -16.60 8.33 6.68
CA SER A 352 -16.87 9.19 7.84
C SER A 352 -15.57 9.70 8.45
N PHE A 353 -14.52 8.87 8.48
CA PHE A 353 -13.20 9.30 8.93
C PHE A 353 -12.64 10.41 8.05
N VAL A 354 -12.69 10.26 6.73
CA VAL A 354 -12.17 11.26 5.77
C VAL A 354 -12.94 12.57 5.86
N GLN A 355 -14.26 12.53 6.11
CA GLN A 355 -15.06 13.74 6.32
C GLN A 355 -14.60 14.50 7.56
N ASP A 356 -14.43 13.81 8.68
CA ASP A 356 -13.96 14.42 9.93
C ASP A 356 -12.52 14.94 9.82
N ALA A 357 -11.65 14.17 9.16
CA ALA A 357 -10.27 14.57 8.90
C ALA A 357 -10.20 15.84 8.03
N ASN A 358 -11.00 15.93 6.95
CA ASN A 358 -11.08 17.11 6.11
C ASN A 358 -11.60 18.33 6.88
N ALA A 359 -12.60 18.15 7.73
CA ALA A 359 -13.11 19.24 8.58
C ALA A 359 -12.04 19.72 9.58
N ALA A 360 -11.31 18.80 10.21
CA ALA A 360 -10.23 19.12 11.13
C ALA A 360 -9.06 19.83 10.42
N ILE A 361 -8.67 19.36 9.24
CA ILE A 361 -7.63 19.98 8.42
C ILE A 361 -8.04 21.41 8.02
N ALA A 362 -9.25 21.60 7.50
CA ALA A 362 -9.74 22.91 7.07
C ALA A 362 -9.82 23.93 8.22
N ALA A 363 -10.06 23.45 9.45
CA ALA A 363 -10.13 24.30 10.64
C ALA A 363 -8.78 24.70 11.22
N GLN A 364 -7.71 23.87 11.01
CA GLN A 364 -6.46 24.03 11.75
C GLN A 364 -5.23 24.25 10.86
N VAL A 365 -5.30 23.92 9.57
CA VAL A 365 -4.15 24.03 8.66
C VAL A 365 -4.50 24.92 7.47
N GLU A 366 -3.83 26.05 7.37
CA GLU A 366 -3.89 26.91 6.20
C GLU A 366 -2.93 26.35 5.13
N MET A 367 -3.49 25.98 3.97
CA MET A 367 -2.72 25.47 2.84
C MET A 367 -2.09 26.63 2.06
N PRO A 368 -0.76 26.65 1.89
CA PRO A 368 -0.10 27.70 1.10
C PRO A 368 -0.51 27.65 -0.38
N THR A 369 -0.42 28.77 -1.09
CA THR A 369 -0.67 28.82 -2.52
C THR A 369 0.25 27.85 -3.27
N GLY A 370 -0.33 27.03 -4.15
CA GLY A 370 0.38 26.01 -4.92
C GLY A 370 0.56 24.66 -4.18
N TYR A 371 -0.03 24.54 -2.98
CA TYR A 371 -0.09 23.28 -2.23
C TYR A 371 -1.52 22.80 -2.12
N TRP A 372 -1.74 21.48 -2.23
CA TRP A 372 -3.05 20.87 -2.06
C TRP A 372 -2.91 19.44 -1.52
N ILE A 373 -4.00 18.90 -1.07
CA ILE A 373 -4.08 17.53 -0.54
C ILE A 373 -5.02 16.68 -1.40
N GLU A 374 -4.72 15.40 -1.48
CA GLU A 374 -5.56 14.41 -2.15
C GLU A 374 -5.56 13.10 -1.37
N TRP A 375 -6.74 12.51 -1.21
CA TRP A 375 -6.89 11.22 -0.57
C TRP A 375 -6.72 10.10 -1.59
N GLY A 376 -5.82 9.15 -1.30
CA GLY A 376 -5.60 7.94 -2.06
C GLY A 376 -5.99 6.68 -1.30
N GLY A 377 -5.88 5.52 -1.95
CA GLY A 377 -6.22 4.23 -1.37
C GLY A 377 -7.70 3.87 -1.50
N ALA A 378 -8.27 3.29 -0.46
CA ALA A 378 -9.64 2.79 -0.45
C ALA A 378 -10.68 3.85 -0.85
N VAL A 379 -10.47 5.11 -0.47
CA VAL A 379 -11.38 6.24 -0.80
C VAL A 379 -11.46 6.49 -2.30
N GLU A 380 -10.32 6.49 -2.99
CA GLU A 380 -10.28 6.74 -4.44
C GLU A 380 -11.07 5.67 -5.21
N LEU A 381 -10.88 4.41 -4.84
CA LEU A 381 -11.64 3.29 -5.44
C LEU A 381 -13.13 3.39 -5.17
N GLN A 382 -13.49 3.74 -3.94
CA GLN A 382 -14.88 3.88 -3.54
C GLN A 382 -15.56 5.04 -4.28
N GLN A 383 -14.90 6.18 -4.45
CA GLN A 383 -15.40 7.30 -5.24
C GLN A 383 -15.59 6.93 -6.71
N ARG A 384 -14.60 6.25 -7.32
CA ARG A 384 -14.69 5.74 -8.70
C ARG A 384 -15.83 4.73 -8.86
N ALA A 385 -16.00 3.81 -7.90
CA ALA A 385 -17.09 2.84 -7.92
C ALA A 385 -18.46 3.53 -7.80
N ARG A 386 -18.62 4.50 -6.89
CA ARG A 386 -19.85 5.29 -6.74
C ARG A 386 -20.22 6.04 -8.02
N ALA A 387 -19.25 6.71 -8.64
CA ALA A 387 -19.48 7.44 -9.87
C ALA A 387 -19.99 6.51 -10.99
N ARG A 388 -19.39 5.32 -11.14
CA ARG A 388 -19.81 4.32 -12.11
C ARG A 388 -21.19 3.74 -11.78
N LEU A 389 -21.43 3.36 -10.54
CA LEU A 389 -22.73 2.82 -10.11
C LEU A 389 -23.85 3.84 -10.24
N GLY A 390 -23.58 5.12 -9.98
CA GLY A 390 -24.53 6.22 -10.15
C GLY A 390 -25.05 6.35 -11.58
N VAL A 391 -24.30 5.91 -12.58
CA VAL A 391 -24.73 5.90 -14.00
C VAL A 391 -25.33 4.54 -14.37
N ILE A 392 -24.69 3.44 -13.98
CA ILE A 392 -25.09 2.09 -14.42
C ILE A 392 -26.42 1.68 -13.80
N VAL A 393 -26.67 1.97 -12.51
CA VAL A 393 -27.91 1.52 -11.83
C VAL A 393 -29.16 2.17 -12.44
N PRO A 394 -29.25 3.50 -12.64
CA PRO A 394 -30.42 4.09 -13.30
C PRO A 394 -30.60 3.61 -14.74
N LEU A 395 -29.51 3.46 -15.50
CA LEU A 395 -29.55 2.97 -16.87
C LEU A 395 -30.11 1.55 -16.96
N THR A 396 -29.61 0.65 -16.08
CA THR A 396 -30.05 -0.74 -16.03
C THR A 396 -31.52 -0.85 -15.60
N ASN A 397 -31.92 -0.10 -14.57
CA ASN A 397 -33.32 -0.06 -14.15
C ASN A 397 -34.24 0.49 -15.26
N GLY A 398 -33.83 1.53 -15.97
CA GLY A 398 -34.56 2.06 -17.12
C GLY A 398 -34.72 1.03 -18.24
N LEU A 399 -33.66 0.29 -18.57
CA LEU A 399 -33.70 -0.80 -19.55
C LEU A 399 -34.62 -1.94 -19.13
N ILE A 400 -34.55 -2.38 -17.86
CA ILE A 400 -35.44 -3.41 -17.32
C ILE A 400 -36.90 -2.95 -17.39
N PHE A 401 -37.16 -1.68 -17.02
CA PHE A 401 -38.53 -1.12 -17.10
C PHE A 401 -39.07 -1.12 -18.52
N ILE A 402 -38.26 -0.71 -19.49
CA ILE A 402 -38.62 -0.72 -20.91
C ILE A 402 -38.91 -2.13 -21.39
N LEU A 403 -38.02 -3.11 -21.06
CA LEU A 403 -38.22 -4.51 -21.45
C LEU A 403 -39.43 -5.17 -20.80
N LEU A 404 -39.85 -4.76 -19.62
CA LEU A 404 -41.03 -5.27 -18.95
C LEU A 404 -42.33 -4.61 -19.43
N HIS A 405 -42.23 -3.44 -20.06
CA HIS A 405 -43.40 -2.69 -20.57
C HIS A 405 -43.74 -3.05 -22.03
N THR A 406 -42.76 -3.56 -22.81
CA THR A 406 -42.95 -4.07 -24.16
C THR A 406 -43.43 -5.51 -24.17
#